data_042c2e076319f2b6eb77df876341a9ca
#
_entry.id   042c2e076319f2b6eb77df876341a9ca
#
_cell.length_a   1.000
_cell.length_b   1.000
_cell.length_c   1.000
_cell.angle_alpha   90.00
_cell.angle_beta   90.00
_cell.angle_gamma   90.00
#
_symmetry.space_group_name_H-M   'P 1'
#
loop_
_entity.id
_entity.type
_entity.pdbx_description
1 polymer ?
#
loop_
_entity_poly.entity_id
_entity_poly.type
_entity_poly.pdbx_seq_one_letter_code
_entity_poly.pdbx_strand_id
1 'polypeptide(L)'
;MKRTLRVPVNLPIRDSYRVADGLLAGRYPGASDPDETARRLALFDDHGVSIYVDLTHPADCLEPYERLIRPGRRRIAHPIVDLGTTTIPHMTRILDDVDAALDAGGSVYVHCWGGIGRTGTVVGCWLVRHGLDGGDPLGRIAELRRDLSAAVVASPETSAQRAMVSTWKPGR
;
A
#
# COMPACT_ATOMS: atom_id res chain seq x y z
N MET A 1 9.16 11.81 -33.35
CA MET A 1 9.20 11.25 -31.99
C MET A 1 8.15 11.98 -31.15
N LYS A 2 6.96 11.41 -30.96
CA LYS A 2 5.89 12.05 -30.18
C LYS A 2 6.21 11.84 -28.70
N ARG A 3 6.60 12.90 -28.03
CA ARG A 3 6.72 12.96 -26.57
C ARG A 3 5.30 12.92 -26.02
N THR A 4 4.87 11.75 -25.56
CA THR A 4 3.62 11.62 -24.80
C THR A 4 3.84 12.39 -23.48
N LEU A 5 3.19 13.53 -23.36
CA LEU A 5 3.10 14.26 -22.11
C LEU A 5 2.37 13.33 -21.12
N ARG A 6 3.11 12.71 -20.22
CA ARG A 6 2.52 12.02 -19.05
C ARG A 6 1.81 13.10 -18.23
N VAL A 7 0.50 13.05 -18.19
CA VAL A 7 -0.28 13.80 -17.20
C VAL A 7 0.26 13.34 -15.84
N PRO A 8 0.74 14.24 -14.97
CA PRO A 8 1.15 13.83 -13.64
C PRO A 8 -0.07 13.19 -12.97
N VAL A 9 0.05 11.92 -12.61
CA VAL A 9 -0.97 11.24 -11.78
C VAL A 9 -0.89 11.93 -10.43
N ASN A 10 -1.84 12.82 -10.16
CA ASN A 10 -1.95 13.44 -8.85
C ASN A 10 -2.21 12.32 -7.83
N LEU A 11 -1.24 12.05 -6.98
CA LEU A 11 -1.34 11.05 -5.91
C LEU A 11 -1.80 11.74 -4.63
N PRO A 12 -2.54 11.05 -3.74
CA PRO A 12 -3.12 11.69 -2.57
C PRO A 12 -2.11 12.39 -1.68
N ILE A 13 -1.01 11.72 -1.37
CA ILE A 13 0.06 12.26 -0.54
C ILE A 13 1.43 11.90 -1.11
N ARG A 14 2.46 12.59 -0.64
CA ARG A 14 3.85 12.26 -0.94
C ARG A 14 4.15 10.80 -0.52
N ASP A 15 4.94 10.11 -1.33
CA ASP A 15 5.31 8.71 -1.12
C ASP A 15 4.11 7.74 -1.11
N SER A 16 3.05 8.09 -1.87
CA SER A 16 2.03 7.15 -2.32
C SER A 16 2.19 6.86 -3.80
N TYR A 17 1.69 5.71 -4.26
CA TYR A 17 1.79 5.30 -5.65
C TYR A 17 0.62 4.41 -6.06
N ARG A 18 0.35 4.37 -7.36
CA ARG A 18 -0.68 3.50 -7.95
C ARG A 18 -0.07 2.13 -8.23
N VAL A 19 -0.71 1.09 -7.73
CA VAL A 19 -0.35 -0.31 -7.99
C VAL A 19 -1.13 -0.83 -9.19
N ALA A 20 -2.45 -0.62 -9.19
CA ALA A 20 -3.40 -1.00 -10.22
C ALA A 20 -4.62 -0.09 -10.17
N ASP A 21 -5.60 -0.30 -11.05
CA ASP A 21 -6.87 0.41 -10.97
C ASP A 21 -7.57 0.12 -9.65
N GLY A 22 -7.97 1.17 -8.94
CA GLY A 22 -8.56 1.08 -7.61
C GLY A 22 -7.60 0.73 -6.47
N LEU A 23 -6.32 0.40 -6.74
CA LEU A 23 -5.34 0.03 -5.72
C LEU A 23 -4.20 1.04 -5.66
N LEU A 24 -4.10 1.72 -4.54
CA LEU A 24 -3.02 2.62 -4.16
C LEU A 24 -2.23 2.03 -2.98
N ALA A 25 -0.99 2.42 -2.85
CA ALA A 25 -0.14 2.03 -1.73
C ALA A 25 0.80 3.16 -1.33
N GLY A 26 1.34 3.12 -0.12
CA GLY A 26 2.31 4.12 0.32
C GLY A 26 2.48 4.20 1.83
N ARG A 27 2.87 5.40 2.27
CA ARG A 27 3.14 5.69 3.68
C ARG A 27 1.87 5.92 4.50
N TYR A 28 2.04 5.98 5.81
CA TYR A 28 0.98 6.27 6.77
C TYR A 28 0.23 7.57 6.44
N PRO A 29 -1.10 7.54 6.36
CA PRO A 29 -1.88 8.73 6.00
C PRO A 29 -2.00 9.74 7.15
N GLY A 30 -1.85 9.31 8.41
CA GLY A 30 -1.92 10.17 9.58
C GLY A 30 -0.67 11.02 9.81
N ALA A 31 -0.80 11.96 10.72
CA ALA A 31 0.25 12.84 11.23
C ALA A 31 0.06 13.01 12.74
N SER A 32 1.02 13.61 13.43
CA SER A 32 0.90 13.98 14.85
C SER A 32 -0.14 15.10 15.07
N ASP A 33 -0.34 15.95 14.07
CA ASP A 33 -1.37 16.99 14.07
C ASP A 33 -2.68 16.45 13.46
N PRO A 34 -3.81 16.46 14.21
CA PRO A 34 -5.11 16.00 13.72
C PRO A 34 -5.62 16.78 12.50
N ASP A 35 -5.35 18.09 12.41
CA ASP A 35 -5.78 18.92 11.28
C ASP A 35 -5.01 18.53 10.01
N GLU A 36 -3.72 18.23 10.13
CA GLU A 36 -2.93 17.71 9.01
C GLU A 36 -3.43 16.32 8.60
N THR A 37 -3.78 15.46 9.55
CA THR A 37 -4.38 14.16 9.25
C THR A 37 -5.69 14.33 8.49
N ALA A 38 -6.57 15.21 8.91
CA ALA A 38 -7.84 15.48 8.23
C ALA A 38 -7.63 16.01 6.80
N ARG A 39 -6.65 16.91 6.60
CA ARG A 39 -6.29 17.40 5.25
C ARG A 39 -5.81 16.27 4.34
N ARG A 40 -4.96 15.38 4.84
CA ARG A 40 -4.48 14.23 4.06
C ARG A 40 -5.60 13.26 3.71
N LEU A 41 -6.47 12.93 4.67
CA LEU A 41 -7.62 12.05 4.43
C LEU A 41 -8.57 12.62 3.38
N ALA A 42 -8.78 13.95 3.35
CA ALA A 42 -9.56 14.61 2.32
C ALA A 42 -8.95 14.39 0.91
N LEU A 43 -7.63 14.41 0.77
CA LEU A 43 -6.96 14.10 -0.51
C LEU A 43 -7.21 12.65 -0.94
N PHE A 44 -7.23 11.70 -0.01
CA PHE A 44 -7.60 10.32 -0.32
C PHE A 44 -9.06 10.19 -0.73
N ASP A 45 -9.97 10.93 -0.10
CA ASP A 45 -11.38 10.99 -0.49
C ASP A 45 -11.55 11.51 -1.93
N ASP A 46 -10.80 12.54 -2.32
CA ASP A 46 -10.79 13.11 -3.67
C ASP A 46 -10.30 12.09 -4.72
N HIS A 47 -9.48 11.12 -4.31
CA HIS A 47 -9.05 9.99 -5.13
C HIS A 47 -10.01 8.79 -5.06
N GLY A 48 -11.12 8.91 -4.35
CA GLY A 48 -12.14 7.88 -4.23
C GLY A 48 -11.78 6.74 -3.28
N VAL A 49 -10.71 6.87 -2.48
CA VAL A 49 -10.31 5.83 -1.52
C VAL A 49 -11.43 5.61 -0.51
N SER A 50 -11.89 4.38 -0.41
CA SER A 50 -12.96 3.97 0.50
C SER A 50 -12.49 3.03 1.60
N ILE A 51 -11.35 2.37 1.40
CA ILE A 51 -10.82 1.36 2.31
C ILE A 51 -9.32 1.58 2.52
N TYR A 52 -8.94 1.64 3.80
CA TYR A 52 -7.55 1.71 4.23
C TYR A 52 -7.14 0.36 4.81
N VAL A 53 -6.20 -0.34 4.18
CA VAL A 53 -5.59 -1.56 4.70
C VAL A 53 -4.33 -1.16 5.45
N ASP A 54 -4.42 -1.20 6.77
CA ASP A 54 -3.41 -0.71 7.69
C ASP A 54 -2.55 -1.85 8.23
N LEU A 55 -1.28 -1.85 7.86
CA LEU A 55 -0.30 -2.85 8.26
C LEU A 55 0.52 -2.42 9.49
N THR A 56 0.24 -1.25 10.07
CA THR A 56 0.98 -0.78 11.23
C THR A 56 0.71 -1.62 12.47
N HIS A 57 1.71 -1.71 13.33
CA HIS A 57 1.63 -2.43 14.59
C HIS A 57 1.51 -1.43 15.75
N PRO A 58 0.85 -1.77 16.87
CA PRO A 58 0.78 -0.89 18.04
C PRO A 58 2.14 -0.40 18.54
N ALA A 59 3.19 -1.20 18.39
CA ALA A 59 4.56 -0.81 18.74
C ALA A 59 5.16 0.30 17.85
N ASP A 60 4.54 0.64 16.72
CA ASP A 60 4.96 1.77 15.88
C ASP A 60 4.64 3.13 16.53
N CYS A 61 3.78 3.14 17.56
CA CYS A 61 3.41 4.34 18.37
C CYS A 61 2.92 5.52 17.50
N LEU A 62 2.14 5.23 16.47
CA LEU A 62 1.59 6.26 15.57
C LEU A 62 0.27 6.81 16.10
N GLU A 63 0.01 8.10 15.86
CA GLU A 63 -1.28 8.71 16.17
C GLU A 63 -2.39 8.11 15.31
N PRO A 64 -3.47 7.57 15.90
CA PRO A 64 -4.55 6.94 15.15
C PRO A 64 -5.30 7.93 14.26
N TYR A 65 -5.54 7.57 13.00
CA TYR A 65 -6.34 8.38 12.07
C TYR A 65 -7.79 7.89 11.91
N GLU A 66 -8.12 6.73 12.44
CA GLU A 66 -9.41 6.06 12.21
C GLU A 66 -10.62 6.92 12.55
N ARG A 67 -10.55 7.70 13.65
CA ARG A 67 -11.64 8.59 14.07
C ARG A 67 -11.88 9.77 13.13
N LEU A 68 -10.93 10.06 12.25
CA LEU A 68 -11.00 11.17 11.28
C LEU A 68 -11.43 10.70 9.89
N ILE A 69 -11.60 9.39 9.69
CA ILE A 69 -12.11 8.82 8.44
C ILE A 69 -13.60 9.21 8.32
N ARG A 70 -13.99 9.65 7.12
CA ARG A 70 -15.39 10.01 6.83
C ARG A 70 -16.33 8.80 6.93
N PRO A 71 -17.59 9.00 7.30
CA PRO A 71 -18.62 7.97 7.22
C PRO A 71 -18.66 7.31 5.84
N GLY A 72 -18.84 6.00 5.81
CA GLY A 72 -18.80 5.21 4.57
C GLY A 72 -17.40 4.79 4.11
N ARG A 73 -16.34 5.27 4.75
CA ARG A 73 -14.97 4.78 4.60
C ARG A 73 -14.62 3.90 5.78
N ARG A 74 -13.70 2.98 5.61
CA ARG A 74 -13.29 2.09 6.70
C ARG A 74 -11.81 1.77 6.68
N ARG A 75 -11.30 1.42 7.84
CA ARG A 75 -9.96 0.88 8.05
C ARG A 75 -10.06 -0.62 8.35
N ILE A 76 -9.21 -1.41 7.71
CA ILE A 76 -9.02 -2.84 8.01
C ILE A 76 -7.60 -2.99 8.56
N ALA A 77 -7.48 -3.44 9.81
CA ALA A 77 -6.20 -3.57 10.48
C ALA A 77 -5.61 -4.98 10.28
N HIS A 78 -4.40 -5.03 9.78
CA HIS A 78 -3.58 -6.23 9.65
C HIS A 78 -2.18 -5.98 10.24
N PRO A 79 -2.03 -5.90 11.55
CA PRO A 79 -0.79 -5.49 12.17
C PRO A 79 0.36 -6.47 11.86
N ILE A 80 1.45 -5.92 11.36
CA ILE A 80 2.72 -6.61 11.12
C ILE A 80 3.80 -5.82 11.84
N VAL A 81 4.65 -6.50 12.61
CA VAL A 81 5.78 -5.88 13.30
C VAL A 81 6.70 -5.20 12.28
N ASP A 82 7.21 -4.02 12.62
CA ASP A 82 8.10 -3.29 11.72
C ASP A 82 9.34 -4.11 11.35
N LEU A 83 9.80 -3.95 10.11
CA LEU A 83 10.86 -4.74 9.48
C LEU A 83 10.57 -6.26 9.39
N GLY A 84 9.42 -6.70 9.91
CA GLY A 84 8.99 -8.11 9.90
C GLY A 84 8.21 -8.51 8.65
N THR A 85 7.95 -9.80 8.59
CA THR A 85 7.00 -10.43 7.67
C THR A 85 5.81 -10.95 8.44
N THR A 86 4.90 -11.61 7.76
CA THR A 86 3.78 -12.31 8.39
C THR A 86 3.72 -13.76 7.91
N THR A 87 2.77 -14.53 8.44
CA THR A 87 2.54 -15.91 7.98
C THR A 87 1.83 -15.95 6.63
N ILE A 88 2.01 -17.03 5.88
CA ILE A 88 1.28 -17.25 4.61
C ILE A 88 -0.23 -17.11 4.79
N PRO A 89 -0.88 -17.74 5.79
CA PRO A 89 -2.32 -17.57 6.00
C PRO A 89 -2.74 -16.14 6.32
N HIS A 90 -1.93 -15.38 7.04
CA HIS A 90 -2.25 -13.97 7.32
C HIS A 90 -2.07 -13.10 6.07
N MET A 91 -1.01 -13.30 5.29
CA MET A 91 -0.84 -12.60 4.02
C MET A 91 -2.00 -12.91 3.07
N THR A 92 -2.42 -14.16 2.97
CA THR A 92 -3.59 -14.55 2.16
C THR A 92 -4.85 -13.77 2.59
N ARG A 93 -5.14 -13.66 3.89
CA ARG A 93 -6.27 -12.85 4.37
C ARG A 93 -6.15 -11.36 4.01
N ILE A 94 -4.94 -10.80 4.10
CA ILE A 94 -4.71 -9.40 3.67
C ILE A 94 -5.08 -9.23 2.21
N LEU A 95 -4.60 -10.13 1.35
CA LEU A 95 -4.87 -10.08 -0.08
C LEU A 95 -6.34 -10.32 -0.40
N ASP A 96 -7.01 -11.23 0.32
CA ASP A 96 -8.44 -11.49 0.17
C ASP A 96 -9.29 -10.26 0.53
N ASP A 97 -8.92 -9.53 1.59
CA ASP A 97 -9.61 -8.29 1.97
C ASP A 97 -9.40 -7.18 0.93
N VAL A 98 -8.20 -7.08 0.34
CA VAL A 98 -7.93 -6.15 -0.77
C VAL A 98 -8.79 -6.52 -1.98
N ASP A 99 -8.78 -7.78 -2.39
CA ASP A 99 -9.52 -8.26 -3.56
C ASP A 99 -11.03 -8.08 -3.37
N ALA A 100 -11.58 -8.48 -2.22
CA ALA A 100 -13.00 -8.30 -1.91
C ALA A 100 -13.44 -6.83 -1.97
N ALA A 101 -12.57 -5.93 -1.52
CA ALA A 101 -12.84 -4.49 -1.59
C ALA A 101 -12.84 -3.95 -3.02
N LEU A 102 -11.90 -4.38 -3.86
CA LEU A 102 -11.81 -4.02 -5.27
C LEU A 102 -13.00 -4.61 -6.06
N ASP A 103 -13.34 -5.87 -5.84
CA ASP A 103 -14.46 -6.56 -6.48
C ASP A 103 -15.82 -5.91 -6.15
N ALA A 104 -15.94 -5.34 -4.95
CA ALA A 104 -17.10 -4.54 -4.56
C ALA A 104 -17.12 -3.13 -5.18
N GLY A 105 -16.18 -2.80 -6.06
CA GLY A 105 -16.05 -1.49 -6.69
C GLY A 105 -15.44 -0.40 -5.79
N GLY A 106 -14.84 -0.79 -4.68
CA GLY A 106 -14.11 0.12 -3.78
C GLY A 106 -12.75 0.52 -4.32
N SER A 107 -12.17 1.57 -3.77
CA SER A 107 -10.77 1.93 -3.97
C SER A 107 -10.01 1.75 -2.65
N VAL A 108 -8.87 1.06 -2.73
CA VAL A 108 -8.10 0.60 -1.58
C VAL A 108 -6.77 1.35 -1.48
N TYR A 109 -6.41 1.74 -0.28
CA TYR A 109 -5.08 2.24 0.06
C TYR A 109 -4.39 1.32 1.05
N VAL A 110 -3.32 0.66 0.64
CA VAL A 110 -2.48 -0.21 1.49
C VAL A 110 -1.31 0.58 2.03
N HIS A 111 -1.12 0.58 3.34
CA HIS A 111 -0.03 1.33 3.95
C HIS A 111 0.55 0.66 5.20
N CYS A 112 1.79 1.00 5.50
CA CYS A 112 2.41 0.83 6.81
C CYS A 112 2.87 2.20 7.34
N TRP A 113 3.97 2.31 8.05
CA TRP A 113 4.52 3.61 8.45
C TRP A 113 5.19 4.32 7.27
N GLY A 114 6.31 3.78 6.77
CA GLY A 114 7.08 4.39 5.67
C GLY A 114 6.57 4.07 4.26
N GLY A 115 5.70 3.09 4.09
CA GLY A 115 5.24 2.63 2.77
C GLY A 115 6.29 1.83 2.00
N ILE A 116 7.30 1.26 2.67
CA ILE A 116 8.47 0.63 2.05
C ILE A 116 8.47 -0.89 2.28
N GLY A 117 8.65 -1.34 3.52
CA GLY A 117 8.88 -2.74 3.86
C GLY A 117 7.59 -3.58 3.82
N ARG A 118 6.74 -3.44 4.83
CA ARG A 118 5.47 -4.18 4.98
C ARG A 118 4.54 -3.93 3.80
N THR A 119 4.38 -2.66 3.39
CA THR A 119 3.58 -2.28 2.21
C THR A 119 4.11 -2.92 0.93
N GLY A 120 5.41 -2.85 0.69
CA GLY A 120 6.03 -3.47 -0.48
C GLY A 120 5.86 -4.99 -0.51
N THR A 121 5.86 -5.64 0.67
CA THR A 121 5.62 -7.08 0.77
C THR A 121 4.20 -7.44 0.34
N VAL A 122 3.19 -6.72 0.83
CA VAL A 122 1.78 -6.95 0.44
C VAL A 122 1.59 -6.66 -1.04
N VAL A 123 2.09 -5.53 -1.54
CA VAL A 123 2.01 -5.17 -2.97
C VAL A 123 2.66 -6.23 -3.85
N GLY A 124 3.86 -6.71 -3.48
CA GLY A 124 4.55 -7.75 -4.24
C GLY A 124 3.78 -9.06 -4.28
N CYS A 125 3.28 -9.55 -3.15
CA CYS A 125 2.46 -10.75 -3.08
C CYS A 125 1.16 -10.59 -3.89
N TRP A 126 0.52 -9.42 -3.85
CA TRP A 126 -0.66 -9.12 -4.64
C TRP A 126 -0.37 -9.15 -6.15
N LEU A 127 0.72 -8.52 -6.60
CA LEU A 127 1.14 -8.56 -8.00
C LEU A 127 1.40 -9.99 -8.49
N VAL A 128 2.08 -10.81 -7.70
CA VAL A 128 2.31 -12.23 -8.03
C VAL A 128 1.00 -13.01 -8.10
N ARG A 129 0.10 -12.81 -7.12
CA ARG A 129 -1.23 -13.45 -7.08
C ARG A 129 -1.98 -13.25 -8.40
N HIS A 130 -1.93 -12.05 -8.94
CA HIS A 130 -2.69 -11.64 -10.14
C HIS A 130 -1.89 -11.75 -11.46
N GLY A 131 -0.66 -12.25 -11.42
CA GLY A 131 0.21 -12.36 -12.61
C GLY A 131 0.60 -11.02 -13.22
N LEU A 132 0.67 -9.97 -12.40
CA LEU A 132 1.00 -8.59 -12.79
C LEU A 132 2.46 -8.22 -12.48
N ASP A 133 3.23 -9.18 -12.01
CA ASP A 133 4.63 -9.02 -11.61
C ASP A 133 5.61 -9.03 -12.80
N GLY A 134 5.17 -9.49 -13.99
CA GLY A 134 6.01 -9.59 -15.19
C GLY A 134 7.14 -10.62 -15.05
N GLY A 135 7.08 -11.52 -14.06
CA GLY A 135 8.11 -12.51 -13.75
C GLY A 135 9.27 -11.97 -12.88
N ASP A 136 9.23 -10.68 -12.52
CA ASP A 136 10.16 -10.03 -11.59
C ASP A 136 9.38 -9.12 -10.64
N PRO A 137 8.79 -9.67 -9.57
CA PRO A 137 7.97 -8.90 -8.66
C PRO A 137 8.74 -7.78 -7.94
N LEU A 138 10.02 -7.99 -7.63
CA LEU A 138 10.83 -6.97 -6.97
C LEU A 138 11.17 -5.81 -7.90
N GLY A 139 11.53 -6.10 -9.14
CA GLY A 139 11.72 -5.10 -10.18
C GLY A 139 10.44 -4.33 -10.49
N ARG A 140 9.28 -5.03 -10.49
CA ARG A 140 7.99 -4.38 -10.69
C ARG A 140 7.65 -3.39 -9.59
N ILE A 141 7.90 -3.73 -8.31
CA ILE A 141 7.74 -2.81 -7.19
C ILE A 141 8.65 -1.60 -7.35
N ALA A 142 9.92 -1.81 -7.70
CA ALA A 142 10.88 -0.73 -7.91
C ALA A 142 10.41 0.22 -9.03
N GLU A 143 9.89 -0.31 -10.13
CA GLU A 143 9.32 0.47 -11.23
C GLU A 143 8.14 1.34 -10.78
N LEU A 144 7.19 0.76 -10.03
CA LEU A 144 6.02 1.48 -9.52
C LEU A 144 6.41 2.63 -8.58
N ARG A 145 7.52 2.51 -7.88
CA ARG A 145 8.00 3.45 -6.87
C ARG A 145 9.09 4.41 -7.37
N ARG A 146 9.53 4.30 -8.62
CA ARG A 146 10.71 5.01 -9.15
C ARG A 146 10.68 6.53 -8.99
N ASP A 147 9.48 7.14 -8.99
CA ASP A 147 9.33 8.60 -8.91
C ASP A 147 9.08 9.09 -7.47
N LEU A 148 9.12 8.20 -6.48
CA LEU A 148 8.96 8.57 -5.07
C LEU A 148 10.26 9.11 -4.47
N SER A 149 10.15 10.00 -3.49
CA SER A 149 11.33 10.44 -2.72
C SER A 149 11.97 9.28 -1.94
N ALA A 150 11.17 8.30 -1.51
CA ALA A 150 11.62 7.09 -0.85
C ALA A 150 12.11 5.97 -1.81
N ALA A 151 12.21 6.23 -3.12
CA ALA A 151 12.67 5.24 -4.11
C ALA A 151 14.14 4.82 -3.91
N VAL A 152 14.93 5.65 -3.21
CA VAL A 152 16.33 5.34 -2.86
C VAL A 152 16.46 4.16 -1.89
N VAL A 153 15.37 3.81 -1.17
CA VAL A 153 15.32 2.65 -0.29
C VAL A 153 14.64 1.51 -1.03
N ALA A 154 15.29 0.33 -1.03
CA ALA A 154 14.74 -0.86 -1.65
C ALA A 154 13.41 -1.27 -0.97
N SER A 155 12.44 -1.68 -1.78
CA SER A 155 11.14 -2.17 -1.30
C SER A 155 10.83 -3.54 -1.94
N PRO A 156 10.47 -4.55 -1.15
CA PRO A 156 10.48 -4.58 0.32
C PRO A 156 11.89 -4.38 0.92
N GLU A 157 11.91 -3.99 2.19
CA GLU A 157 13.12 -3.47 2.84
C GLU A 157 14.07 -4.57 3.31
N THR A 158 13.54 -5.63 3.93
CA THR A 158 14.35 -6.71 4.50
C THR A 158 14.45 -7.93 3.59
N SER A 159 15.50 -8.75 3.81
CA SER A 159 15.68 -10.00 3.07
C SER A 159 14.50 -10.97 3.26
N ALA A 160 13.94 -11.04 4.47
CA ALA A 160 12.79 -11.90 4.76
C ALA A 160 11.53 -11.42 4.01
N GLN A 161 11.30 -10.11 3.96
CA GLN A 161 10.21 -9.51 3.19
C GLN A 161 10.35 -9.79 1.69
N ARG A 162 11.54 -9.60 1.13
CA ARG A 162 11.83 -9.91 -0.28
C ARG A 162 11.67 -11.40 -0.58
N ALA A 163 12.13 -12.27 0.32
CA ALA A 163 11.96 -13.71 0.17
C ALA A 163 10.49 -14.13 0.14
N MET A 164 9.63 -13.52 0.98
CA MET A 164 8.19 -13.79 0.94
C MET A 164 7.58 -13.45 -0.43
N VAL A 165 7.92 -12.30 -1.01
CA VAL A 165 7.45 -11.90 -2.34
C VAL A 165 7.97 -12.88 -3.41
N SER A 166 9.27 -13.16 -3.42
CA SER A 166 9.90 -14.01 -4.45
C SER A 166 9.43 -15.47 -4.41
N THR A 167 8.92 -15.94 -3.28
CA THR A 167 8.40 -17.31 -3.12
C THR A 167 6.87 -17.38 -3.15
N TRP A 168 6.18 -16.24 -3.26
CA TRP A 168 4.72 -16.22 -3.38
C TRP A 168 4.28 -16.95 -4.65
N LYS A 169 3.08 -17.51 -4.65
CA LYS A 169 2.57 -18.31 -5.78
C LYS A 169 1.41 -17.58 -6.45
N PRO A 170 1.31 -17.64 -7.80
CA PRO A 170 0.14 -17.15 -8.52
C PRO A 170 -1.15 -17.77 -7.98
N GLY A 171 -2.22 -16.96 -7.88
CA GLY A 171 -3.52 -17.40 -7.41
C GLY A 171 -3.63 -17.70 -5.90
N ARG A 172 -2.56 -17.46 -5.14
CA ARG A 172 -2.59 -17.67 -3.68
C ARG A 172 -3.07 -16.42 -2.97
#